data_f78691d63299f9680ce8f337199dc145
#
_entry.id   f78691d63299f9680ce8f337199dc145
#
_cell.length_a   1.000
_cell.length_b   1.000
_cell.length_c   1.000
_cell.angle_alpha   90.00
_cell.angle_beta   90.00
_cell.angle_gamma   90.00
#
_symmetry.space_group_name_H-M   'P 1'
#
loop_
_entity.id
_entity.type
_entity.pdbx_description
1 polymer ?
#
loop_
_entity_poly.entity_id
_entity_poly.type
_entity_poly.pdbx_seq_one_letter_code
_entity_poly.pdbx_strand_id
1 'polypeptide(L)'
;MHYVERGAGKPLVLLHGNGSMIQDFETSGLIDAAAKHYRVIAFDRPGFGYSERPRSRIWTPAAQADLIRAALTRLGVRSATVLGHSWGASVAVALALKYPKAVSALVLASGYYYPTARADVAFLAAPAIPVLGDVLRYTVTPLLARLIWPLVLKMIFGPKPVPDSFRRAFPVGMALRPWQLRASAAESALMIPDAFALRDHYRDLQMPVVIVAGSADRLVTTKRQSKRLHRELPQSTLRLARKAGHMVHHAAPELVMAAIEEASGRTGAQGRPTPRGERLPFKPKMVASGQLHPAA
;
A
#
# COMPACT_ATOMS: atom_id res chain seq x y z
N MET A 1 6.64 -15.00 -4.23
CA MET A 1 6.03 -13.68 -4.45
C MET A 1 6.28 -13.29 -5.91
N HIS A 2 5.23 -12.95 -6.62
CA HIS A 2 5.27 -12.50 -8.03
C HIS A 2 5.67 -11.03 -8.10
N TYR A 3 6.39 -10.66 -9.15
CA TYR A 3 6.77 -9.28 -9.45
C TYR A 3 6.94 -9.07 -10.95
N VAL A 4 6.89 -7.83 -11.37
CA VAL A 4 7.24 -7.38 -12.71
C VAL A 4 8.41 -6.40 -12.60
N GLU A 5 9.38 -6.53 -13.49
CA GLU A 5 10.54 -5.64 -13.57
C GLU A 5 10.58 -4.99 -14.94
N ARG A 6 10.73 -3.65 -15.00
CA ARG A 6 10.84 -2.87 -16.25
C ARG A 6 11.82 -1.72 -16.08
N GLY A 7 12.51 -1.39 -17.17
CA GLY A 7 13.46 -0.28 -17.24
C GLY A 7 14.80 -0.58 -16.58
N ALA A 8 15.63 0.44 -16.46
CA ALA A 8 16.96 0.38 -15.87
C ALA A 8 17.25 1.65 -15.05
N GLY A 9 18.31 1.61 -14.21
CA GLY A 9 18.72 2.76 -13.39
C GLY A 9 18.48 2.56 -11.90
N LYS A 10 18.18 3.64 -11.16
CA LYS A 10 17.92 3.57 -9.71
C LYS A 10 16.67 2.72 -9.43
N PRO A 11 16.72 1.80 -8.45
CA PRO A 11 15.57 0.97 -8.12
C PRO A 11 14.39 1.78 -7.60
N LEU A 12 13.19 1.50 -8.15
CA LEU A 12 11.89 2.00 -7.70
C LEU A 12 10.97 0.82 -7.43
N VAL A 13 10.54 0.67 -6.18
CA VAL A 13 9.61 -0.38 -5.76
C VAL A 13 8.20 0.17 -5.71
N LEU A 14 7.23 -0.56 -6.29
CA LEU A 14 5.82 -0.20 -6.28
C LEU A 14 5.01 -1.24 -5.48
N LEU A 15 4.22 -0.77 -4.51
CA LEU A 15 3.37 -1.57 -3.62
C LEU A 15 1.91 -1.11 -3.73
N HIS A 16 1.06 -1.94 -4.33
CA HIS A 16 -0.35 -1.65 -4.57
C HIS A 16 -1.22 -1.63 -3.30
N GLY A 17 -2.44 -1.13 -3.41
CA GLY A 17 -3.43 -1.06 -2.33
C GLY A 17 -4.12 -2.40 -2.03
N ASN A 18 -4.98 -2.41 -1.00
CA ASN A 18 -5.84 -3.54 -0.68
C ASN A 18 -6.82 -3.82 -1.83
N GLY A 19 -7.08 -5.09 -2.12
CA GLY A 19 -7.97 -5.51 -3.21
C GLY A 19 -7.43 -5.29 -4.63
N SER A 20 -6.18 -4.80 -4.75
CA SER A 20 -5.51 -4.48 -6.02
C SER A 20 -4.38 -5.46 -6.35
N MET A 21 -3.63 -5.20 -7.41
CA MET A 21 -2.49 -5.99 -7.89
C MET A 21 -1.63 -5.13 -8.84
N ILE A 22 -0.58 -5.70 -9.43
CA ILE A 22 0.35 -4.98 -10.34
C ILE A 22 -0.38 -4.27 -11.48
N GLN A 23 -1.44 -4.87 -12.04
CA GLN A 23 -2.22 -4.32 -13.16
C GLN A 23 -2.86 -2.97 -12.85
N ASP A 24 -3.02 -2.62 -11.58
CA ASP A 24 -3.45 -1.29 -11.18
C ASP A 24 -2.44 -0.21 -11.60
N PHE A 25 -1.16 -0.46 -11.35
CA PHE A 25 -0.08 0.42 -11.80
C PHE A 25 0.15 0.38 -13.33
N GLU A 26 -0.05 -0.79 -13.97
CA GLU A 26 0.04 -0.92 -15.43
C GLU A 26 -1.06 -0.09 -16.11
N THR A 27 -2.30 -0.24 -15.68
CA THR A 27 -3.44 0.47 -16.28
C THR A 27 -3.44 1.97 -16.04
N SER A 28 -2.72 2.44 -15.00
CA SER A 28 -2.47 3.86 -14.77
C SER A 28 -1.35 4.45 -15.65
N GLY A 29 -0.57 3.60 -16.32
CA GLY A 29 0.62 4.00 -17.08
C GLY A 29 1.84 4.33 -16.20
N LEU A 30 1.75 4.18 -14.89
CA LEU A 30 2.81 4.57 -13.96
C LEU A 30 4.09 3.73 -14.15
N ILE A 31 3.93 2.41 -14.38
CA ILE A 31 5.09 1.53 -14.63
C ILE A 31 5.85 1.97 -15.85
N ASP A 32 5.16 2.20 -16.99
CA ASP A 32 5.80 2.57 -18.25
C ASP A 32 6.42 3.97 -18.20
N ALA A 33 5.76 4.92 -17.52
CA ALA A 33 6.31 6.25 -17.31
C ALA A 33 7.59 6.21 -16.47
N ALA A 34 7.57 5.46 -15.34
CA ALA A 34 8.69 5.35 -14.45
C ALA A 34 9.85 4.53 -15.05
N ALA A 35 9.57 3.50 -15.83
CA ALA A 35 10.57 2.63 -16.46
C ALA A 35 11.50 3.37 -17.46
N LYS A 36 11.11 4.55 -17.93
CA LYS A 36 11.98 5.42 -18.72
C LYS A 36 13.22 5.91 -17.96
N HIS A 37 13.17 5.91 -16.62
CA HIS A 37 14.16 6.54 -15.77
C HIS A 37 14.61 5.69 -14.59
N TYR A 38 13.88 4.63 -14.26
CA TYR A 38 14.09 3.79 -13.10
C TYR A 38 14.06 2.31 -13.46
N ARG A 39 14.77 1.50 -12.67
CA ARG A 39 14.53 0.07 -12.59
C ARG A 39 13.29 -0.14 -11.72
N VAL A 40 12.13 -0.25 -12.34
CA VAL A 40 10.84 -0.40 -11.66
C VAL A 40 10.64 -1.86 -11.28
N ILE A 41 10.34 -2.12 -10.01
CA ILE A 41 10.00 -3.44 -9.46
C ILE A 41 8.63 -3.32 -8.80
N ALA A 42 7.60 -3.82 -9.46
CA ALA A 42 6.25 -3.83 -8.94
C ALA A 42 5.92 -5.23 -8.40
N PHE A 43 5.46 -5.32 -7.15
CA PHE A 43 5.13 -6.59 -6.51
C PHE A 43 3.62 -6.81 -6.44
N ASP A 44 3.18 -8.04 -6.76
CA ASP A 44 1.92 -8.54 -6.22
C ASP A 44 2.14 -8.89 -4.75
N ARG A 45 1.48 -8.16 -3.85
CA ARG A 45 1.60 -8.41 -2.41
C ARG A 45 0.96 -9.77 -2.03
N PRO A 46 1.31 -10.38 -0.89
CA PRO A 46 0.83 -11.71 -0.53
C PRO A 46 -0.69 -11.87 -0.62
N GLY A 47 -1.13 -12.80 -1.48
CA GLY A 47 -2.53 -13.14 -1.73
C GLY A 47 -3.21 -12.34 -2.83
N PHE A 48 -2.48 -11.44 -3.49
CA PHE A 48 -2.96 -10.65 -4.61
C PHE A 48 -2.25 -11.07 -5.91
N GLY A 49 -2.93 -10.86 -7.04
CA GLY A 49 -2.41 -11.18 -8.35
C GLY A 49 -1.97 -12.65 -8.44
N TYR A 50 -0.69 -12.85 -8.71
CA TYR A 50 -0.07 -14.18 -8.82
C TYR A 50 0.75 -14.57 -7.59
N SER A 51 0.67 -13.79 -6.49
CA SER A 51 1.36 -14.12 -5.24
C SER A 51 0.52 -14.98 -4.32
N GLU A 52 1.14 -16.01 -3.76
CA GLU A 52 0.54 -16.83 -2.70
C GLU A 52 0.44 -16.10 -1.36
N ARG A 53 -0.47 -16.55 -0.50
CA ARG A 53 -0.63 -16.08 0.89
C ARG A 53 -0.83 -17.28 1.82
N PRO A 54 0.25 -17.90 2.32
CA PRO A 54 0.15 -18.99 3.29
C PRO A 54 -0.68 -18.59 4.52
N ARG A 55 -1.50 -19.54 5.00
CA ARG A 55 -2.38 -19.34 6.16
C ARG A 55 -1.63 -19.42 7.50
N SER A 56 -0.45 -20.00 7.50
CA SER A 56 0.42 -20.18 8.69
C SER A 56 0.96 -18.88 9.27
N ARG A 57 0.73 -17.73 8.59
CA ARG A 57 1.26 -16.43 9.00
C ARG A 57 0.20 -15.33 8.89
N ILE A 58 0.16 -14.44 9.88
CA ILE A 58 -0.59 -13.18 9.78
C ILE A 58 0.27 -12.18 9.00
N TRP A 59 -0.28 -11.71 7.88
CA TRP A 59 0.43 -10.83 6.95
C TRP A 59 0.22 -9.36 7.28
N THR A 60 0.72 -8.93 8.44
CA THR A 60 0.81 -7.52 8.81
C THR A 60 1.72 -6.74 7.86
N PRO A 61 1.68 -5.39 7.83
CA PRO A 61 2.66 -4.59 7.08
C PRO A 61 4.11 -4.97 7.40
N ALA A 62 4.43 -5.24 8.66
CA ALA A 62 5.76 -5.68 9.08
C ALA A 62 6.14 -7.05 8.50
N ALA A 63 5.21 -8.02 8.48
CA ALA A 63 5.43 -9.33 7.89
C ALA A 63 5.62 -9.27 6.37
N GLN A 64 4.87 -8.38 5.69
CA GLN A 64 5.04 -8.13 4.26
C GLN A 64 6.36 -7.43 3.97
N ALA A 65 6.79 -6.49 4.83
CA ALA A 65 8.08 -5.82 4.73
C ALA A 65 9.25 -6.83 4.79
N ASP A 66 9.20 -7.84 5.68
CA ASP A 66 10.21 -8.91 5.74
C ASP A 66 10.32 -9.66 4.41
N LEU A 67 9.18 -10.04 3.83
CA LEU A 67 9.15 -10.75 2.56
C LEU A 67 9.68 -9.89 1.40
N ILE A 68 9.28 -8.61 1.34
CA ILE A 68 9.77 -7.66 0.34
C ILE A 68 11.27 -7.46 0.49
N ARG A 69 11.78 -7.29 1.71
CA ARG A 69 13.22 -7.16 1.97
C ARG A 69 13.99 -8.37 1.47
N ALA A 70 13.50 -9.58 1.75
CA ALA A 70 14.12 -10.82 1.27
C ALA A 70 14.12 -10.91 -0.27
N ALA A 71 13.01 -10.50 -0.92
CA ALA A 71 12.92 -10.45 -2.38
C ALA A 71 13.91 -9.44 -2.97
N LEU A 72 13.98 -8.22 -2.43
CA LEU A 72 14.92 -7.19 -2.87
C LEU A 72 16.38 -7.64 -2.74
N THR A 73 16.71 -8.37 -1.66
CA THR A 73 18.05 -8.94 -1.48
C THR A 73 18.40 -9.93 -2.60
N ARG A 74 17.46 -10.83 -2.96
CA ARG A 74 17.64 -11.79 -4.07
C ARG A 74 17.75 -11.13 -5.44
N LEU A 75 17.09 -9.97 -5.61
CA LEU A 75 17.16 -9.15 -6.84
C LEU A 75 18.40 -8.25 -6.90
N GLY A 76 19.31 -8.35 -5.91
CA GLY A 76 20.51 -7.52 -5.84
C GLY A 76 20.24 -6.06 -5.48
N VAL A 77 19.03 -5.73 -4.98
CA VAL A 77 18.65 -4.37 -4.62
C VAL A 77 19.01 -4.09 -3.16
N ARG A 78 20.03 -3.26 -2.97
CA ARG A 78 20.47 -2.85 -1.63
C ARG A 78 19.59 -1.77 -1.02
N SER A 79 19.18 -0.80 -1.86
CA SER A 79 18.35 0.34 -1.46
C SER A 79 17.48 0.78 -2.64
N ALA A 80 16.26 1.24 -2.37
CA ALA A 80 15.30 1.67 -3.39
C ALA A 80 14.47 2.85 -2.90
N THR A 81 13.98 3.67 -3.84
CA THR A 81 12.79 4.51 -3.60
C THR A 81 11.57 3.59 -3.56
N VAL A 82 10.71 3.73 -2.57
CA VAL A 82 9.53 2.88 -2.40
C VAL A 82 8.26 3.71 -2.49
N LEU A 83 7.42 3.40 -3.48
CA LEU A 83 6.07 3.95 -3.57
C LEU A 83 5.07 2.94 -3.03
N GLY A 84 4.26 3.36 -2.07
CA GLY A 84 3.12 2.59 -1.58
C GLY A 84 1.81 3.33 -1.79
N HIS A 85 0.83 2.66 -2.41
CA HIS A 85 -0.54 3.16 -2.54
C HIS A 85 -1.45 2.54 -1.50
N SER A 86 -2.25 3.37 -0.81
CA SER A 86 -3.27 2.92 0.16
C SER A 86 -2.66 1.99 1.23
N TRP A 87 -3.10 0.72 1.34
CA TRP A 87 -2.47 -0.27 2.22
C TRP A 87 -0.98 -0.50 1.93
N GLY A 88 -0.58 -0.43 0.65
CA GLY A 88 0.83 -0.52 0.26
C GLY A 88 1.70 0.57 0.89
N ALA A 89 1.11 1.73 1.26
CA ALA A 89 1.81 2.78 1.99
C ALA A 89 2.19 2.33 3.42
N SER A 90 1.30 1.60 4.10
CA SER A 90 1.60 1.03 5.43
C SER A 90 2.74 0.00 5.34
N VAL A 91 2.75 -0.81 4.28
CA VAL A 91 3.85 -1.76 4.03
C VAL A 91 5.16 -1.04 3.72
N ALA A 92 5.12 0.03 2.91
CA ALA A 92 6.29 0.85 2.60
C ALA A 92 6.87 1.51 3.87
N VAL A 93 6.01 2.04 4.74
CA VAL A 93 6.43 2.59 6.04
C VAL A 93 7.04 1.52 6.93
N ALA A 94 6.40 0.35 7.05
CA ALA A 94 6.94 -0.76 7.84
C ALA A 94 8.31 -1.24 7.31
N LEU A 95 8.50 -1.27 5.99
CA LEU A 95 9.78 -1.58 5.36
C LEU A 95 10.86 -0.54 5.72
N ALA A 96 10.51 0.74 5.67
CA ALA A 96 11.43 1.84 5.98
C ALA A 96 11.82 1.87 7.48
N LEU A 97 10.86 1.64 8.37
CA LEU A 97 11.11 1.58 9.82
C LEU A 97 11.98 0.38 10.20
N LYS A 98 11.70 -0.79 9.60
CA LYS A 98 12.37 -2.03 9.94
C LYS A 98 13.72 -2.19 9.26
N TYR A 99 13.86 -1.66 8.03
CA TYR A 99 15.05 -1.78 7.18
C TYR A 99 15.45 -0.42 6.59
N PRO A 100 15.82 0.58 7.40
CA PRO A 100 16.05 1.95 6.94
C PRO A 100 17.11 2.07 5.86
N LYS A 101 18.12 1.19 5.86
CA LYS A 101 19.16 1.14 4.82
C LYS A 101 18.65 0.60 3.47
N ALA A 102 17.51 -0.07 3.45
CA ALA A 102 16.91 -0.62 2.23
C ALA A 102 15.96 0.38 1.52
N VAL A 103 15.64 1.50 2.17
CA VAL A 103 14.71 2.50 1.64
C VAL A 103 15.43 3.84 1.57
N SER A 104 15.73 4.31 0.36
CA SER A 104 16.38 5.61 0.14
C SER A 104 15.40 6.77 0.24
N ALA A 105 14.14 6.55 -0.11
CA ALA A 105 13.06 7.53 -0.02
C ALA A 105 11.69 6.86 -0.07
N LEU A 106 10.66 7.54 0.43
CA LEU A 106 9.27 7.09 0.40
C LEU A 106 8.39 8.02 -0.43
N VAL A 107 7.51 7.42 -1.24
CA VAL A 107 6.36 8.09 -1.85
C VAL A 107 5.09 7.41 -1.32
N LEU A 108 4.30 8.14 -0.56
CA LEU A 108 3.14 7.62 0.15
C LEU A 108 1.85 8.16 -0.50
N ALA A 109 1.23 7.34 -1.36
CA ALA A 109 0.06 7.71 -2.15
C ALA A 109 -1.25 7.27 -1.48
N SER A 110 -2.10 8.21 -1.08
CA SER A 110 -3.44 7.98 -0.49
C SER A 110 -3.45 6.93 0.64
N GLY A 111 -2.41 6.92 1.50
CA GLY A 111 -2.24 5.90 2.52
C GLY A 111 -3.13 6.08 3.75
N TYR A 112 -3.37 4.99 4.47
CA TYR A 112 -4.08 4.95 5.75
C TYR A 112 -3.06 4.87 6.89
N TYR A 113 -2.93 5.93 7.69
CA TYR A 113 -1.85 6.09 8.67
C TYR A 113 -2.32 6.11 10.11
N TYR A 114 -3.53 6.59 10.35
CA TYR A 114 -4.07 6.76 11.71
C TYR A 114 -5.38 6.00 11.86
N PRO A 115 -5.60 5.34 13.01
CA PRO A 115 -6.84 4.63 13.25
C PRO A 115 -8.02 5.62 13.23
N THR A 116 -9.00 5.31 12.41
CA THR A 116 -10.27 6.05 12.32
C THR A 116 -11.41 5.05 12.36
N ALA A 117 -12.52 5.43 12.98
CA ALA A 117 -13.71 4.59 13.01
C ALA A 117 -14.19 4.30 11.58
N ARG A 118 -14.35 3.02 11.25
CA ARG A 118 -14.72 2.50 9.93
C ARG A 118 -15.75 1.38 10.11
N ALA A 119 -17.03 1.71 9.99
CA ALA A 119 -18.12 0.72 10.12
C ALA A 119 -18.09 -0.35 9.01
N ASP A 120 -17.58 0.00 7.84
CA ASP A 120 -17.43 -0.90 6.69
C ASP A 120 -16.38 -1.99 6.91
N VAL A 121 -15.38 -1.77 7.78
CA VAL A 121 -14.29 -2.73 8.02
C VAL A 121 -14.82 -4.05 8.57
N ALA A 122 -15.78 -4.03 9.49
CA ALA A 122 -16.35 -5.25 10.06
C ALA A 122 -17.02 -6.13 8.97
N PHE A 123 -17.77 -5.50 8.06
CA PHE A 123 -18.40 -6.21 6.94
C PHE A 123 -17.38 -6.72 5.94
N LEU A 124 -16.40 -5.91 5.57
CA LEU A 124 -15.35 -6.26 4.63
C LEU A 124 -14.40 -7.36 5.16
N ALA A 125 -14.29 -7.51 6.48
CA ALA A 125 -13.45 -8.51 7.13
C ALA A 125 -14.10 -9.92 7.19
N ALA A 126 -15.42 -10.04 7.04
CA ALA A 126 -16.13 -11.30 7.17
C ALA A 126 -15.57 -12.47 6.34
N PRO A 127 -15.14 -12.30 5.06
CA PRO A 127 -14.53 -13.40 4.29
C PRO A 127 -13.18 -13.89 4.81
N ALA A 128 -12.59 -13.23 5.81
CA ALA A 128 -11.36 -13.69 6.46
C ALA A 128 -11.61 -14.63 7.65
N ILE A 129 -12.84 -14.72 8.15
CA ILE A 129 -13.20 -15.58 9.29
C ILE A 129 -12.97 -17.03 8.89
N PRO A 130 -12.21 -17.83 9.68
CA PRO A 130 -12.03 -19.25 9.41
C PRO A 130 -13.37 -19.99 9.28
N VAL A 131 -13.43 -20.99 8.42
CA VAL A 131 -14.61 -21.80 8.10
C VAL A 131 -15.74 -21.02 7.44
N LEU A 132 -16.36 -20.07 8.15
CA LEU A 132 -17.45 -19.23 7.61
C LEU A 132 -17.00 -18.45 6.37
N GLY A 133 -15.88 -17.78 6.47
CA GLY A 133 -15.29 -17.03 5.34
C GLY A 133 -14.86 -17.96 4.19
N ASP A 134 -14.45 -19.20 4.51
CA ASP A 134 -14.14 -20.19 3.47
C ASP A 134 -15.39 -20.55 2.66
N VAL A 135 -16.54 -20.74 3.28
CA VAL A 135 -17.81 -20.96 2.59
C VAL A 135 -18.22 -19.72 1.79
N LEU A 136 -18.24 -18.57 2.45
CA LEU A 136 -18.73 -17.33 1.85
C LEU A 136 -17.95 -16.93 0.58
N ARG A 137 -16.61 -17.05 0.58
CA ARG A 137 -15.79 -16.62 -0.55
C ARG A 137 -15.84 -17.56 -1.77
N TYR A 138 -16.29 -18.80 -1.60
CA TYR A 138 -16.53 -19.71 -2.72
C TYR A 138 -17.98 -19.72 -3.20
N THR A 139 -18.89 -19.04 -2.50
CA THR A 139 -20.32 -19.02 -2.81
C THR A 139 -20.83 -17.60 -3.07
N VAL A 140 -21.19 -16.88 -2.02
CA VAL A 140 -21.91 -15.61 -2.09
C VAL A 140 -20.99 -14.41 -2.35
N THR A 141 -19.80 -14.38 -1.74
CA THR A 141 -18.94 -13.19 -1.77
C THR A 141 -18.51 -12.77 -3.18
N PRO A 142 -18.10 -13.67 -4.10
CA PRO A 142 -17.72 -13.27 -5.46
C PRO A 142 -18.88 -12.68 -6.26
N LEU A 143 -20.07 -13.22 -6.09
CA LEU A 143 -21.29 -12.74 -6.76
C LEU A 143 -21.66 -11.34 -6.26
N LEU A 144 -21.72 -11.17 -4.94
CA LEU A 144 -22.01 -9.89 -4.31
C LEU A 144 -20.95 -8.84 -4.67
N ALA A 145 -19.67 -9.20 -4.60
CA ALA A 145 -18.56 -8.31 -4.95
C ALA A 145 -18.65 -7.87 -6.43
N ARG A 146 -19.05 -8.77 -7.33
CA ARG A 146 -19.27 -8.43 -8.74
C ARG A 146 -20.45 -7.48 -8.93
N LEU A 147 -21.53 -7.70 -8.19
CA LEU A 147 -22.71 -6.83 -8.23
C LEU A 147 -22.40 -5.41 -7.74
N ILE A 148 -21.66 -5.28 -6.65
CA ILE A 148 -21.32 -3.97 -6.08
C ILE A 148 -20.08 -3.33 -6.73
N TRP A 149 -19.37 -4.02 -7.63
CA TRP A 149 -18.15 -3.55 -8.25
C TRP A 149 -18.25 -2.15 -8.87
N PRO A 150 -19.31 -1.81 -9.64
CA PRO A 150 -19.45 -0.45 -10.18
C PRO A 150 -19.53 0.62 -9.10
N LEU A 151 -20.18 0.33 -7.97
CA LEU A 151 -20.28 1.23 -6.82
C LEU A 151 -18.90 1.41 -6.15
N VAL A 152 -18.15 0.34 -5.98
CA VAL A 152 -16.78 0.37 -5.45
C VAL A 152 -15.90 1.25 -6.34
N LEU A 153 -15.95 1.06 -7.65
CA LEU A 153 -15.21 1.91 -8.60
C LEU A 153 -15.58 3.39 -8.47
N LYS A 154 -16.88 3.69 -8.40
CA LYS A 154 -17.36 5.07 -8.21
C LYS A 154 -16.83 5.67 -6.90
N MET A 155 -16.72 4.87 -5.85
CA MET A 155 -16.22 5.31 -4.54
C MET A 155 -14.72 5.60 -4.57
N ILE A 156 -13.91 4.71 -5.17
CA ILE A 156 -12.44 4.84 -5.15
C ILE A 156 -11.92 5.85 -6.18
N PHE A 157 -12.54 5.96 -7.35
CA PHE A 157 -12.14 6.92 -8.39
C PHE A 157 -12.80 8.29 -8.22
N GLY A 158 -14.01 8.34 -7.65
CA GLY A 158 -14.77 9.57 -7.54
C GLY A 158 -14.05 10.71 -6.83
N PRO A 159 -14.30 11.97 -7.26
CA PRO A 159 -15.30 12.43 -8.23
C PRO A 159 -14.89 12.31 -9.70
N LYS A 160 -13.64 11.92 -10.02
CA LYS A 160 -13.25 11.69 -11.42
C LYS A 160 -13.86 10.38 -11.95
N PRO A 161 -14.09 10.28 -13.26
CA PRO A 161 -14.56 9.04 -13.86
C PRO A 161 -13.49 7.94 -13.74
N VAL A 162 -13.93 6.68 -13.81
CA VAL A 162 -13.01 5.54 -13.94
C VAL A 162 -12.35 5.60 -15.31
N PRO A 163 -11.00 5.57 -15.40
CA PRO A 163 -10.33 5.61 -16.69
C PRO A 163 -10.68 4.41 -17.58
N ASP A 164 -10.76 4.63 -18.88
CA ASP A 164 -11.05 3.56 -19.84
C ASP A 164 -9.94 2.49 -19.89
N SER A 165 -8.69 2.88 -19.68
CA SER A 165 -7.56 1.94 -19.53
C SER A 165 -7.82 0.95 -18.40
N PHE A 166 -8.26 1.44 -17.23
CA PHE A 166 -8.61 0.59 -16.10
C PHE A 166 -9.82 -0.30 -16.41
N ARG A 167 -10.91 0.25 -16.98
CA ARG A 167 -12.11 -0.52 -17.31
C ARG A 167 -11.84 -1.68 -18.28
N ARG A 168 -10.97 -1.45 -19.27
CA ARG A 168 -10.66 -2.47 -20.29
C ARG A 168 -9.61 -3.49 -19.86
N ALA A 169 -8.64 -3.10 -19.05
CA ALA A 169 -7.46 -3.93 -18.82
C ALA A 169 -7.29 -4.42 -17.38
N PHE A 170 -8.00 -3.84 -16.39
CA PHE A 170 -7.93 -4.36 -15.02
C PHE A 170 -8.66 -5.70 -14.91
N PRO A 171 -7.99 -6.79 -14.46
CA PRO A 171 -8.54 -8.13 -14.47
C PRO A 171 -9.50 -8.37 -13.29
N VAL A 172 -10.72 -7.84 -13.38
CA VAL A 172 -11.75 -7.93 -12.33
C VAL A 172 -11.98 -9.38 -11.87
N GLY A 173 -11.99 -10.34 -12.82
CA GLY A 173 -12.13 -11.76 -12.49
C GLY A 173 -11.03 -12.27 -11.57
N MET A 174 -9.80 -11.76 -11.71
CA MET A 174 -8.68 -12.06 -10.80
C MET A 174 -8.87 -11.40 -9.44
N ALA A 175 -9.28 -10.14 -9.41
CA ALA A 175 -9.51 -9.39 -8.17
C ALA A 175 -10.60 -10.03 -7.29
N LEU A 176 -11.56 -10.73 -7.90
CA LEU A 176 -12.68 -11.38 -7.23
C LEU A 176 -12.48 -12.89 -6.98
N ARG A 177 -11.28 -13.43 -7.19
CA ARG A 177 -10.97 -14.83 -6.84
C ARG A 177 -11.09 -15.06 -5.33
N PRO A 178 -11.53 -16.25 -4.88
CA PRO A 178 -11.75 -16.55 -3.46
C PRO A 178 -10.56 -16.25 -2.55
N TRP A 179 -9.34 -16.56 -2.99
CA TRP A 179 -8.14 -16.31 -2.20
C TRP A 179 -7.76 -14.80 -2.14
N GLN A 180 -8.04 -14.03 -3.20
CA GLN A 180 -7.80 -12.60 -3.21
C GLN A 180 -8.85 -11.86 -2.36
N LEU A 181 -10.10 -12.28 -2.40
CA LEU A 181 -11.15 -11.79 -1.49
C LEU A 181 -10.79 -12.06 -0.02
N ARG A 182 -10.26 -13.24 0.29
CA ARG A 182 -9.74 -13.56 1.63
C ARG A 182 -8.56 -12.65 2.01
N ALA A 183 -7.61 -12.43 1.11
CA ALA A 183 -6.47 -11.56 1.37
C ALA A 183 -6.92 -10.13 1.64
N SER A 184 -7.86 -9.62 0.83
CA SER A 184 -8.44 -8.29 1.00
C SER A 184 -9.19 -8.16 2.32
N ALA A 185 -9.99 -9.16 2.68
CA ALA A 185 -10.72 -9.17 3.95
C ALA A 185 -9.77 -9.21 5.16
N ALA A 186 -8.70 -10.00 5.10
CA ALA A 186 -7.69 -10.08 6.15
C ALA A 186 -6.94 -8.74 6.32
N GLU A 187 -6.62 -8.02 5.24
CA GLU A 187 -6.02 -6.69 5.32
C GLU A 187 -7.03 -5.66 5.87
N SER A 188 -8.30 -5.76 5.51
CA SER A 188 -9.34 -4.91 6.10
C SER A 188 -9.44 -5.09 7.61
N ALA A 189 -9.40 -6.33 8.11
CA ALA A 189 -9.39 -6.63 9.53
C ALA A 189 -8.17 -6.06 10.27
N LEU A 190 -7.02 -6.01 9.60
CA LEU A 190 -5.76 -5.49 10.17
C LEU A 190 -5.63 -3.96 10.05
N MET A 191 -6.49 -3.28 9.29
CA MET A 191 -6.33 -1.87 8.94
C MET A 191 -6.21 -0.96 10.18
N ILE A 192 -7.11 -1.11 11.13
CA ILE A 192 -7.11 -0.30 12.36
C ILE A 192 -6.00 -0.71 13.33
N PRO A 193 -5.81 -2.01 13.65
CA PRO A 193 -4.70 -2.47 14.50
C PRO A 193 -3.32 -2.06 14.00
N ASP A 194 -3.06 -2.21 12.69
CA ASP A 194 -1.77 -1.88 12.12
C ASP A 194 -1.51 -0.36 12.08
N ALA A 195 -2.54 0.45 11.80
CA ALA A 195 -2.43 1.90 11.92
C ALA A 195 -2.13 2.32 13.37
N PHE A 196 -2.70 1.63 14.34
CA PHE A 196 -2.41 1.85 15.75
C PHE A 196 -0.96 1.50 16.10
N ALA A 197 -0.45 0.40 15.57
CA ALA A 197 0.92 -0.05 15.79
C ALA A 197 1.98 0.87 15.14
N LEU A 198 1.65 1.52 14.01
CA LEU A 198 2.60 2.33 13.24
C LEU A 198 2.59 3.82 13.64
N ARG A 199 1.48 4.37 14.14
CA ARG A 199 1.27 5.82 14.28
C ARG A 199 2.32 6.53 15.12
N ASP A 200 2.82 5.89 16.16
CA ASP A 200 3.77 6.49 17.11
C ASP A 200 5.23 6.43 16.60
N HIS A 201 5.46 5.71 15.48
CA HIS A 201 6.77 5.47 14.87
C HIS A 201 7.05 6.29 13.60
N TYR A 202 6.10 7.07 13.10
CA TYR A 202 6.34 7.84 11.87
C TYR A 202 7.52 8.80 12.00
N ARG A 203 7.74 9.38 13.20
CA ARG A 203 8.87 10.28 13.46
C ARG A 203 10.24 9.60 13.42
N ASP A 204 10.27 8.27 13.40
CA ASP A 204 11.50 7.48 13.29
C ASP A 204 11.94 7.32 11.81
N LEU A 205 11.11 7.73 10.85
CA LEU A 205 11.46 7.77 9.44
C LEU A 205 12.53 8.85 9.19
N GLN A 206 13.70 8.44 8.67
CA GLN A 206 14.84 9.33 8.49
C GLN A 206 15.06 9.75 7.02
N MET A 207 14.47 9.00 6.08
CA MET A 207 14.60 9.26 4.66
C MET A 207 13.64 10.35 4.19
N PRO A 208 13.85 10.96 3.01
CA PRO A 208 12.88 11.83 2.38
C PRO A 208 11.53 11.14 2.20
N VAL A 209 10.44 11.86 2.50
CA VAL A 209 9.06 11.36 2.38
C VAL A 209 8.25 12.35 1.56
N VAL A 210 7.71 11.90 0.43
CA VAL A 210 6.75 12.68 -0.35
C VAL A 210 5.37 12.03 -0.23
N ILE A 211 4.42 12.78 0.30
CA ILE A 211 3.04 12.33 0.49
C ILE A 211 2.20 12.86 -0.67
N VAL A 212 1.50 11.97 -1.37
CA VAL A 212 0.58 12.33 -2.46
C VAL A 212 -0.83 11.92 -2.08
N ALA A 213 -1.80 12.82 -2.19
CA ALA A 213 -3.19 12.50 -1.84
C ALA A 213 -4.18 13.21 -2.73
N GLY A 214 -5.31 12.58 -2.99
CA GLY A 214 -6.44 13.21 -3.67
C GLY A 214 -7.18 14.16 -2.73
N SER A 215 -7.43 15.40 -3.16
CA SER A 215 -8.12 16.38 -2.32
C SER A 215 -9.59 16.04 -2.05
N ALA A 216 -10.17 15.14 -2.84
CA ALA A 216 -11.53 14.67 -2.73
C ALA A 216 -11.63 13.17 -2.38
N ASP A 217 -10.55 12.59 -1.79
CA ASP A 217 -10.55 11.21 -1.33
C ASP A 217 -11.58 11.03 -0.20
N ARG A 218 -12.61 10.23 -0.48
CA ARG A 218 -13.70 9.92 0.46
C ARG A 218 -13.49 8.60 1.20
N LEU A 219 -12.60 7.75 0.68
CA LEU A 219 -12.28 6.47 1.31
C LEU A 219 -11.26 6.65 2.45
N VAL A 220 -10.21 7.41 2.17
CA VAL A 220 -9.15 7.74 3.12
C VAL A 220 -9.07 9.26 3.25
N THR A 221 -9.78 9.80 4.24
CA THR A 221 -9.93 11.25 4.39
C THR A 221 -8.59 11.97 4.49
N THR A 222 -8.23 12.71 3.47
CA THR A 222 -6.93 13.42 3.34
C THR A 222 -6.61 14.28 4.57
N LYS A 223 -7.60 14.96 5.18
CA LYS A 223 -7.42 15.79 6.37
C LYS A 223 -6.95 14.98 7.59
N ARG A 224 -7.54 13.80 7.82
CA ARG A 224 -7.25 12.96 8.99
C ARG A 224 -6.03 12.05 8.80
N GLN A 225 -5.63 11.83 7.58
CA GLN A 225 -4.55 10.91 7.20
C GLN A 225 -3.34 11.69 6.66
N SER A 226 -3.28 11.96 5.38
CA SER A 226 -2.10 12.55 4.70
C SER A 226 -1.69 13.93 5.26
N LYS A 227 -2.65 14.85 5.51
CA LYS A 227 -2.34 16.15 6.09
C LYS A 227 -1.88 16.05 7.55
N ARG A 228 -2.40 15.09 8.31
CA ARG A 228 -1.95 14.85 9.66
C ARG A 228 -0.53 14.29 9.66
N LEU A 229 -0.24 13.28 8.83
CA LEU A 229 1.10 12.70 8.71
C LEU A 229 2.13 13.76 8.32
N HIS A 230 1.82 14.62 7.34
CA HIS A 230 2.69 15.71 6.93
C HIS A 230 3.03 16.67 8.09
N ARG A 231 2.06 17.01 8.93
CA ARG A 231 2.33 17.87 10.12
C ARG A 231 3.23 17.20 11.16
N GLU A 232 3.17 15.87 11.26
CA GLU A 232 3.96 15.09 12.21
C GLU A 232 5.35 14.70 11.67
N LEU A 233 5.57 14.87 10.36
CA LEU A 233 6.82 14.58 9.64
C LEU A 233 7.42 15.86 9.03
N PRO A 234 8.26 16.60 9.75
CA PRO A 234 8.84 17.87 9.24
C PRO A 234 9.64 17.72 7.95
N GLN A 235 10.26 16.54 7.71
CA GLN A 235 11.03 16.26 6.50
C GLN A 235 10.15 15.85 5.31
N SER A 236 8.83 15.74 5.47
CA SER A 236 7.95 15.36 4.37
C SER A 236 7.52 16.56 3.53
N THR A 237 7.19 16.30 2.27
CA THR A 237 6.43 17.21 1.43
C THR A 237 5.06 16.64 1.16
N LEU A 238 4.04 17.49 0.97
CA LEU A 238 2.67 17.10 0.68
C LEU A 238 2.22 17.66 -0.67
N ARG A 239 1.85 16.79 -1.58
CA ARG A 239 1.31 17.12 -2.89
C ARG A 239 -0.15 16.68 -2.99
N LEU A 240 -1.04 17.64 -3.26
CA LEU A 240 -2.48 17.40 -3.35
C LEU A 240 -2.95 17.41 -4.80
N ALA A 241 -3.44 16.28 -5.29
CA ALA A 241 -4.13 16.17 -6.57
C ALA A 241 -5.53 16.79 -6.45
N ARG A 242 -5.75 17.93 -7.12
CA ARG A 242 -7.05 18.65 -7.07
C ARG A 242 -8.15 17.79 -7.69
N LYS A 243 -9.31 17.75 -7.00
CA LYS A 243 -10.50 16.99 -7.42
C LYS A 243 -10.21 15.51 -7.74
N ALA A 244 -9.14 14.93 -7.19
CA ALA A 244 -8.85 13.51 -7.30
C ALA A 244 -9.38 12.77 -6.07
N GLY A 245 -9.83 11.53 -6.28
CA GLY A 245 -10.25 10.61 -5.25
C GLY A 245 -9.07 9.75 -4.73
N HIS A 246 -9.38 8.51 -4.32
CA HIS A 246 -8.41 7.60 -3.72
C HIS A 246 -7.34 7.11 -4.70
N MET A 247 -7.72 6.86 -5.97
CA MET A 247 -6.84 6.33 -7.01
C MET A 247 -6.00 7.45 -7.65
N VAL A 248 -5.14 8.07 -6.83
CA VAL A 248 -4.40 9.28 -7.21
C VAL A 248 -3.42 9.04 -8.37
N HIS A 249 -2.86 7.84 -8.49
CA HIS A 249 -1.94 7.44 -9.57
C HIS A 249 -2.65 7.28 -10.93
N HIS A 250 -3.98 7.12 -10.93
CA HIS A 250 -4.78 7.21 -12.16
C HIS A 250 -5.27 8.64 -12.42
N ALA A 251 -5.61 9.35 -11.35
CA ALA A 251 -6.23 10.68 -11.47
C ALA A 251 -5.23 11.80 -11.79
N ALA A 252 -3.96 11.60 -11.40
CA ALA A 252 -2.88 12.58 -11.56
C ALA A 252 -1.52 11.85 -11.66
N PRO A 253 -1.28 11.01 -12.69
CA PRO A 253 -0.05 10.23 -12.83
C PRO A 253 1.19 11.11 -12.90
N GLU A 254 1.11 12.29 -13.50
CA GLU A 254 2.23 13.25 -13.59
C GLU A 254 2.64 13.76 -12.21
N LEU A 255 1.65 13.99 -11.31
CA LEU A 255 1.94 14.42 -9.95
C LEU A 255 2.64 13.32 -9.15
N VAL A 256 2.26 12.05 -9.38
CA VAL A 256 2.91 10.90 -8.74
C VAL A 256 4.32 10.71 -9.28
N MET A 257 4.54 10.87 -10.60
CA MET A 257 5.88 10.84 -11.18
C MET A 257 6.76 11.96 -10.62
N ALA A 258 6.26 13.19 -10.56
CA ALA A 258 7.00 14.31 -9.95
C ALA A 258 7.36 14.05 -8.48
N ALA A 259 6.48 13.38 -7.73
CA ALA A 259 6.75 12.97 -6.35
C ALA A 259 7.85 11.90 -6.26
N ILE A 260 7.90 10.95 -7.20
CA ILE A 260 8.96 9.95 -7.29
C ILE A 260 10.31 10.63 -7.60
N GLU A 261 10.33 11.57 -8.54
CA GLU A 261 11.53 12.30 -8.93
C GLU A 261 12.06 13.16 -7.77
N GLU A 262 11.18 13.87 -7.09
CA GLU A 262 11.52 14.65 -5.89
C GLU A 262 12.10 13.76 -4.79
N ALA A 263 11.42 12.68 -4.43
CA ALA A 263 11.85 11.76 -3.40
C ALA A 263 13.21 11.13 -3.72
N SER A 264 13.46 10.78 -4.99
CA SER A 264 14.71 10.17 -5.46
C SER A 264 15.87 11.14 -5.64
N GLY A 265 15.67 12.45 -5.38
CA GLY A 265 16.68 13.50 -5.54
C GLY A 265 17.02 13.84 -6.99
N ARG A 266 16.11 13.61 -7.93
CA ARG A 266 16.29 13.98 -9.36
C ARG A 266 15.93 15.43 -9.65
N THR A 267 15.09 16.04 -8.83
CA THR A 267 14.85 17.49 -8.85
C THR A 267 15.85 18.15 -7.91
N GLY A 268 16.77 18.92 -8.45
CA GLY A 268 17.87 19.68 -7.88
C GLY A 268 17.98 19.78 -6.36
N ALA A 269 19.19 19.61 -5.89
CA ALA A 269 19.61 19.64 -4.50
C ALA A 269 19.04 20.84 -3.72
N GLN A 270 18.08 20.60 -2.83
CA GLN A 270 17.79 21.47 -1.70
C GLN A 270 17.41 20.62 -0.48
N GLY A 271 18.21 20.76 0.57
CA GLY A 271 17.87 20.37 1.92
C GLY A 271 18.19 18.92 2.33
N ARG A 272 19.43 18.60 2.71
CA ARG A 272 19.74 17.47 3.58
C ARG A 272 19.25 17.75 5.00
N PRO A 273 18.41 16.91 5.61
CA PRO A 273 18.18 16.96 7.05
C PRO A 273 19.41 16.44 7.78
N THR A 274 19.81 17.13 8.83
CA THR A 274 20.88 16.72 9.77
C THR A 274 20.52 15.42 10.48
N PRO A 275 21.47 14.48 10.69
CA PRO A 275 21.21 13.24 11.42
C PRO A 275 20.95 13.54 12.91
N ARG A 276 19.84 13.06 13.44
CA ARG A 276 19.60 12.96 14.89
C ARG A 276 19.96 11.57 15.39
N GLY A 277 20.56 11.54 16.58
CA GLY A 277 21.22 10.43 17.25
C GLY A 277 20.46 9.11 17.28
N GLU A 278 21.23 8.05 17.51
CA GLU A 278 20.81 6.64 17.59
C GLU A 278 19.59 6.41 18.50
N ARG A 279 18.55 5.81 17.93
CA ARG A 279 17.40 5.29 18.66
C ARG A 279 17.28 3.78 18.48
N LEU A 280 16.78 3.13 19.52
CA LEU A 280 16.61 1.69 19.59
C LEU A 280 15.75 1.11 18.45
N PRO A 281 16.01 -0.13 18.00
CA PRO A 281 15.31 -0.75 16.88
C PRO A 281 13.83 -0.98 17.19
N PHE A 282 12.98 -0.70 16.22
CA PHE A 282 11.56 -0.98 16.22
C PHE A 282 11.27 -2.48 16.43
N LYS A 283 10.61 -2.82 17.54
CA LYS A 283 10.04 -4.15 17.78
C LYS A 283 8.51 -4.03 17.70
N PRO A 284 7.84 -4.66 16.71
CA PRO A 284 6.37 -4.67 16.69
C PRO A 284 5.84 -5.39 17.94
N LYS A 285 4.93 -4.76 18.66
CA LYS A 285 4.17 -5.45 19.71
C LYS A 285 3.31 -6.53 19.05
N MET A 286 3.59 -7.79 19.34
CA MET A 286 2.70 -8.90 19.02
C MET A 286 1.45 -8.75 19.86
N VAL A 287 0.29 -8.67 19.23
CA VAL A 287 -0.98 -8.94 19.91
C VAL A 287 -0.96 -10.42 20.25
N ALA A 288 -0.92 -10.75 21.53
CA ALA A 288 -0.92 -12.12 22.00
C ALA A 288 -2.17 -12.83 21.47
N SER A 289 -1.96 -13.83 20.62
CA SER A 289 -2.98 -14.81 20.29
C SER A 289 -3.20 -15.66 21.54
N GLY A 290 -4.34 -15.46 22.22
CA GLY A 290 -4.77 -16.37 23.28
C GLY A 290 -4.82 -17.79 22.73
N GLN A 291 -3.98 -18.67 23.24
CA GLN A 291 -4.09 -20.10 23.05
C GLN A 291 -5.37 -20.57 23.74
N LEU A 292 -6.37 -20.93 22.95
CA LEU A 292 -7.44 -21.79 23.41
C LEU A 292 -6.86 -23.21 23.55
N HIS A 293 -6.60 -23.63 24.79
CA HIS A 293 -6.35 -25.02 25.11
C HIS A 293 -7.63 -25.85 24.80
N PRO A 294 -7.55 -27.01 24.16
CA PRO A 294 -8.66 -27.94 24.13
C PRO A 294 -8.81 -28.53 25.52
N ALA A 295 -10.00 -28.36 26.12
CA ALA A 295 -10.42 -29.13 27.27
C ALA A 295 -10.64 -30.59 26.85
N ALA A 296 -10.17 -31.48 27.69
CA ALA A 296 -10.25 -32.93 27.59
C ALA A 296 -11.70 -33.45 27.46
#